data_9aaff74da91db2978063265c99c7500e
#
_entry.id   9aaff74da91db2978063265c99c7500e
#
_cell.length_a   1.000
_cell.length_b   1.000
_cell.length_c   1.000
_cell.angle_alpha   90.00
_cell.angle_beta   90.00
_cell.angle_gamma   90.00
#
_symmetry.space_group_name_H-M   'P 1'
#
loop_
_entity.id
_entity.type
_entity.pdbx_description
1 polymer ?
#
loop_
_entity_poly.entity_id
_entity_poly.type
_entity_poly.pdbx_seq_one_letter_code
_entity_poly.pdbx_strand_id
1 'polypeptide(L)'
;MGLSCRNGAEEFLEDMKSHLLNIRKSRGIEAILISLIFCSLILPVASAQSRDKVLEEYLLALEAYDIPTKIEETDFIIGNCDSASREEVAVKVFEHFRNSHLMGDENVAVHVADKWIQGNSEISLYADFNRSSLLGAKAPLLPEVGLESFSKNKPTILWFYDTDCAKCKLESVKLEDFFLCRSDCELITFYTGDNTQKWKEFISSHFSTVSSARHLCDFSESSDFRKLYSVTATPRMFLIDKEGIIVGRMLDTESLESLLDERKAREKQAVTELFYRLVPLRGEDAKNSLEYIIDNYILCPDSPFDSAEDSLMVVNFAQIQKELLSKARPGSKIAGIKVKGSLNGGKVKSRRLDRLGKNCSRNGGRTLIIFHTSGCHQCEAELKEAKALKLNTFAVNIDDIQTQSPKTFDKLLYAFDLSTLPLLVETDSKGIILRRYFSLCDGIVDEVPTKKN
;
A
#
# COMPACT_ATOMS: atom_id res chain seq x y z
N MET A 1 -25.39 39.06 35.48
CA MET A 1 -25.27 37.66 34.99
C MET A 1 -25.37 37.58 33.46
N GLY A 2 -24.81 38.50 32.74
CA GLY A 2 -24.92 38.56 31.27
C GLY A 2 -23.60 38.55 30.47
N LEU A 3 -22.43 38.47 31.14
CA LEU A 3 -21.11 38.57 30.53
C LEU A 3 -20.37 37.24 30.40
N SER A 4 -20.81 36.19 31.11
CA SER A 4 -20.11 34.88 31.09
C SER A 4 -20.50 34.02 29.88
N CYS A 5 -21.68 34.16 29.31
CA CYS A 5 -22.11 33.38 28.15
C CYS A 5 -21.59 33.92 26.80
N ARG A 6 -21.21 35.22 26.72
CA ARG A 6 -20.66 35.78 25.47
C ARG A 6 -19.22 35.34 25.19
N ASN A 7 -18.40 35.23 26.23
CA ASN A 7 -16.97 34.85 26.05
C ASN A 7 -16.82 33.39 25.59
N GLY A 8 -17.68 32.47 26.09
CA GLY A 8 -17.64 31.08 25.64
C GLY A 8 -18.06 30.86 24.19
N ALA A 9 -18.99 31.68 23.70
CA ALA A 9 -19.43 31.61 22.29
C ALA A 9 -18.38 32.19 21.30
N GLU A 10 -17.64 33.23 21.71
CA GLU A 10 -16.58 33.81 20.88
C GLU A 10 -15.33 32.91 20.84
N GLU A 11 -14.97 32.31 21.97
CA GLU A 11 -13.84 31.35 22.06
C GLU A 11 -14.13 30.06 21.24
N PHE A 12 -15.38 29.57 21.32
CA PHE A 12 -15.86 28.46 20.51
C PHE A 12 -15.86 28.78 18.99
N LEU A 13 -16.28 30.00 18.60
CA LEU A 13 -16.22 30.44 17.20
C LEU A 13 -14.81 30.56 16.66
N GLU A 14 -13.83 30.95 17.47
CA GLU A 14 -12.41 31.01 17.08
C GLU A 14 -11.79 29.62 16.95
N ASP A 15 -12.12 28.69 17.85
CA ASP A 15 -11.66 27.29 17.79
C ASP A 15 -12.27 26.58 16.58
N MET A 16 -13.55 26.83 16.29
CA MET A 16 -14.24 26.35 15.11
C MET A 16 -13.64 26.90 13.81
N LYS A 17 -13.30 28.19 13.74
CA LYS A 17 -12.61 28.77 12.58
C LYS A 17 -11.23 28.15 12.38
N SER A 18 -10.51 27.85 13.46
CA SER A 18 -9.20 27.18 13.42
C SER A 18 -9.34 25.75 12.88
N HIS A 19 -10.34 25.00 13.34
CA HIS A 19 -10.63 23.65 12.88
C HIS A 19 -11.02 23.63 11.38
N LEU A 20 -11.91 24.53 10.99
CA LEU A 20 -12.34 24.71 9.59
C LEU A 20 -11.23 25.19 8.65
N LEU A 21 -10.29 26.01 9.14
CA LEU A 21 -9.10 26.40 8.40
C LEU A 21 -8.13 25.21 8.16
N ASN A 22 -8.09 24.28 9.08
CA ASN A 22 -7.30 23.05 8.94
C ASN A 22 -7.95 22.08 7.94
N ILE A 23 -9.27 21.90 7.98
CA ILE A 23 -10.03 21.13 6.98
C ILE A 23 -9.93 21.79 5.60
N ARG A 24 -10.02 23.13 5.51
CA ARG A 24 -9.90 23.90 4.27
C ARG A 24 -8.53 23.77 3.59
N LYS A 25 -7.45 23.65 4.35
CA LYS A 25 -6.09 23.38 3.83
C LYS A 25 -5.93 22.00 3.25
N SER A 26 -6.78 21.06 3.68
CA SER A 26 -6.73 19.66 3.28
C SER A 26 -7.64 19.32 2.08
N ARG A 27 -8.81 19.96 1.89
CA ARG A 27 -9.88 19.40 1.04
C ARG A 27 -10.82 20.41 0.32
N GLY A 28 -10.38 21.52 -0.22
CA GLY A 28 -11.15 22.28 -1.24
C GLY A 28 -12.47 22.95 -0.80
N ILE A 29 -13.21 23.47 -1.78
CA ILE A 29 -14.33 24.43 -1.69
C ILE A 29 -15.58 23.93 -0.92
N GLU A 30 -15.78 22.61 -0.79
CA GLU A 30 -16.95 22.00 -0.15
C GLU A 30 -17.01 22.24 1.38
N ALA A 31 -15.85 22.42 2.03
CA ALA A 31 -15.76 22.76 3.45
C ALA A 31 -16.44 24.09 3.83
N ILE A 32 -16.69 24.97 2.85
CA ILE A 32 -17.33 26.28 3.09
C ILE A 32 -18.84 26.12 3.28
N LEU A 33 -19.49 25.21 2.56
CA LEU A 33 -20.93 24.93 2.72
C LEU A 33 -21.22 24.29 4.08
N ILE A 34 -20.37 23.33 4.50
CA ILE A 34 -20.47 22.67 5.81
C ILE A 34 -20.34 23.69 6.94
N SER A 35 -19.43 24.69 6.81
CA SER A 35 -19.24 25.77 7.79
C SER A 35 -20.46 26.68 7.96
N LEU A 36 -21.18 26.97 6.89
CA LEU A 36 -22.37 27.84 6.93
C LEU A 36 -23.58 27.13 7.55
N ILE A 37 -23.71 25.84 7.33
CA ILE A 37 -24.76 24.99 7.92
C ILE A 37 -24.55 24.90 9.44
N PHE A 38 -23.30 24.74 9.89
CA PHE A 38 -22.96 24.61 11.31
C PHE A 38 -23.22 25.90 12.12
N CYS A 39 -22.97 27.06 11.51
CA CYS A 39 -23.29 28.33 12.17
C CYS A 39 -24.81 28.47 12.51
N SER A 40 -25.69 27.80 11.75
CA SER A 40 -27.11 27.81 12.01
C SER A 40 -27.57 26.89 13.15
N LEU A 41 -26.78 25.85 13.46
CA LEU A 41 -27.06 24.93 14.60
C LEU A 41 -26.81 25.57 15.98
N ILE A 42 -25.94 26.58 16.04
CA ILE A 42 -25.46 27.19 17.29
C ILE A 42 -26.32 28.42 17.69
N LEU A 43 -27.16 28.95 16.78
CA LEU A 43 -27.99 30.10 17.08
C LEU A 43 -29.18 29.69 18.02
N PRO A 44 -29.31 30.29 19.18
CA PRO A 44 -30.32 29.93 20.20
C PRO A 44 -31.77 30.23 19.79
N VAL A 45 -32.02 30.61 18.54
CA VAL A 45 -33.33 31.06 18.04
C VAL A 45 -33.99 30.01 17.11
N ALA A 46 -33.26 28.94 16.70
CA ALA A 46 -33.84 27.95 15.79
C ALA A 46 -34.78 26.99 16.56
N SER A 47 -35.97 26.70 16.01
CA SER A 47 -36.87 25.66 16.52
C SER A 47 -36.19 24.28 16.45
N ALA A 48 -36.59 23.32 17.29
CA ALA A 48 -36.09 21.95 17.27
C ALA A 48 -36.14 21.35 15.86
N GLN A 49 -37.21 21.59 15.13
CA GLN A 49 -37.44 21.15 13.76
C GLN A 49 -36.42 21.73 12.75
N SER A 50 -35.92 22.94 12.97
CA SER A 50 -34.86 23.55 12.16
C SER A 50 -33.50 22.93 12.46
N ARG A 51 -33.21 22.56 13.71
CA ARG A 51 -31.96 21.89 14.11
C ARG A 51 -31.85 20.48 13.55
N ASP A 52 -32.94 19.72 13.58
CA ASP A 52 -33.00 18.37 13.02
C ASP A 52 -32.71 18.36 11.53
N LYS A 53 -33.32 19.28 10.78
CA LYS A 53 -33.08 19.40 9.35
C LYS A 53 -31.62 19.75 9.04
N VAL A 54 -31.01 20.63 9.79
CA VAL A 54 -29.59 20.99 9.59
C VAL A 54 -28.68 19.83 9.94
N LEU A 55 -28.99 19.06 10.99
CA LEU A 55 -28.24 17.84 11.32
C LEU A 55 -28.33 16.81 10.20
N GLU A 56 -29.53 16.59 9.65
CA GLU A 56 -29.75 15.65 8.55
C GLU A 56 -28.97 16.07 7.28
N GLU A 57 -29.04 17.35 6.89
CA GLU A 57 -28.26 17.88 5.75
C GLU A 57 -26.75 17.73 5.97
N TYR A 58 -26.27 17.90 7.20
CA TYR A 58 -24.88 17.69 7.55
C TYR A 58 -24.46 16.22 7.45
N LEU A 59 -25.25 15.30 8.01
CA LEU A 59 -24.97 13.86 7.96
C LEU A 59 -24.96 13.34 6.52
N LEU A 60 -25.89 13.82 5.68
CA LEU A 60 -25.87 13.53 4.24
C LEU A 60 -24.60 14.02 3.55
N ALA A 61 -24.09 15.21 3.92
CA ALA A 61 -22.83 15.71 3.38
C ALA A 61 -21.63 14.88 3.83
N LEU A 62 -21.67 14.22 4.99
CA LEU A 62 -20.62 13.34 5.48
C LEU A 62 -20.53 12.02 4.70
N GLU A 63 -21.56 11.60 3.98
CA GLU A 63 -21.55 10.36 3.22
C GLU A 63 -20.39 10.28 2.19
N ALA A 64 -19.95 11.43 1.67
CA ALA A 64 -18.85 11.52 0.70
C ALA A 64 -17.45 11.34 1.31
N TYR A 65 -17.32 11.25 2.65
CA TYR A 65 -16.03 11.19 3.33
C TYR A 65 -15.66 9.77 3.78
N ASP A 66 -14.37 9.57 4.08
CA ASP A 66 -13.87 8.32 4.63
C ASP A 66 -14.30 8.09 6.09
N ILE A 67 -14.27 6.86 6.55
CA ILE A 67 -14.70 6.45 7.89
C ILE A 67 -14.00 7.24 9.00
N PRO A 68 -12.65 7.41 9.00
CA PRO A 68 -11.98 8.22 10.01
C PRO A 68 -12.52 9.65 10.10
N THR A 69 -12.71 10.30 8.95
CA THR A 69 -13.29 11.66 8.91
C THR A 69 -14.73 11.70 9.44
N LYS A 70 -15.57 10.74 9.05
CA LYS A 70 -16.94 10.62 9.59
C LYS A 70 -16.94 10.48 11.10
N ILE A 71 -16.03 9.68 11.66
CA ILE A 71 -15.88 9.49 13.11
C ILE A 71 -15.44 10.80 13.78
N GLU A 72 -14.44 11.49 13.27
CA GLU A 72 -13.97 12.76 13.82
C GLU A 72 -15.07 13.82 13.82
N GLU A 73 -15.82 13.95 12.72
CA GLU A 73 -16.89 14.92 12.57
C GLU A 73 -18.12 14.59 13.44
N THR A 74 -18.48 13.32 13.57
CA THR A 74 -19.57 12.92 14.49
C THR A 74 -19.19 13.15 15.94
N ASP A 75 -17.95 12.88 16.33
CA ASP A 75 -17.43 13.19 17.66
C ASP A 75 -17.45 14.70 17.93
N PHE A 76 -17.09 15.50 16.95
CA PHE A 76 -17.11 16.96 17.05
C PHE A 76 -18.55 17.49 17.26
N ILE A 77 -19.51 17.03 16.45
CA ILE A 77 -20.91 17.44 16.59
C ILE A 77 -21.45 17.08 17.96
N ILE A 78 -21.37 15.80 18.33
CA ILE A 78 -21.97 15.30 19.57
C ILE A 78 -21.29 15.93 20.79
N GLY A 79 -19.96 16.07 20.75
CA GLY A 79 -19.17 16.64 21.83
C GLY A 79 -19.51 18.11 22.13
N ASN A 80 -19.87 18.86 21.08
CA ASN A 80 -20.19 20.28 21.19
C ASN A 80 -21.67 20.56 21.47
N CYS A 81 -22.55 19.55 21.53
CA CYS A 81 -23.93 19.71 21.98
C CYS A 81 -23.98 20.01 23.48
N ASP A 82 -24.99 20.77 23.89
CA ASP A 82 -25.31 20.92 25.31
C ASP A 82 -25.68 19.56 25.94
N SER A 83 -25.50 19.45 27.25
CA SER A 83 -25.67 18.16 27.94
C SER A 83 -27.09 17.60 27.86
N ALA A 84 -28.09 18.44 27.63
CA ALA A 84 -29.50 18.02 27.59
C ALA A 84 -29.86 17.41 26.22
N SER A 85 -29.30 17.92 25.12
CA SER A 85 -29.55 17.44 23.76
C SER A 85 -28.54 16.44 23.23
N ARG A 86 -27.41 16.25 23.93
CA ARG A 86 -26.28 15.40 23.47
C ARG A 86 -26.70 13.96 23.17
N GLU A 87 -27.44 13.33 24.08
CA GLU A 87 -27.89 11.95 23.91
C GLU A 87 -28.86 11.80 22.73
N GLU A 88 -29.79 12.73 22.59
CA GLU A 88 -30.75 12.76 21.48
C GLU A 88 -30.02 12.90 20.13
N VAL A 89 -29.03 13.80 20.03
CA VAL A 89 -28.23 13.98 18.84
C VAL A 89 -27.42 12.73 18.57
N ALA A 90 -26.77 12.11 19.58
CA ALA A 90 -26.01 10.87 19.41
C ALA A 90 -26.90 9.74 18.88
N VAL A 91 -28.14 9.60 19.36
CA VAL A 91 -29.07 8.59 18.84
C VAL A 91 -29.43 8.86 17.37
N LYS A 92 -29.69 10.12 16.99
CA LYS A 92 -30.00 10.49 15.60
C LYS A 92 -28.81 10.20 14.66
N VAL A 93 -27.59 10.53 15.08
CA VAL A 93 -26.35 10.23 14.36
C VAL A 93 -26.19 8.71 14.21
N PHE A 94 -26.36 7.96 15.30
CA PHE A 94 -26.31 6.50 15.28
C PHE A 94 -27.29 5.91 14.27
N GLU A 95 -28.59 6.35 14.32
CA GLU A 95 -29.63 5.83 13.43
C GLU A 95 -29.35 6.17 11.96
N HIS A 96 -28.78 7.34 11.67
CA HIS A 96 -28.39 7.70 10.32
C HIS A 96 -27.37 6.70 9.76
N PHE A 97 -26.25 6.45 10.47
CA PHE A 97 -25.21 5.54 10.02
C PHE A 97 -25.59 4.06 10.12
N ARG A 98 -26.42 3.68 11.09
CA ARG A 98 -26.99 2.32 11.16
C ARG A 98 -27.85 1.98 9.94
N ASN A 99 -28.61 2.92 9.44
CA ASN A 99 -29.52 2.75 8.31
C ASN A 99 -28.89 3.08 6.95
N SER A 100 -27.63 3.47 6.92
CA SER A 100 -26.90 3.76 5.68
C SER A 100 -26.66 2.50 4.86
N HIS A 101 -26.64 2.66 3.54
CA HIS A 101 -26.27 1.62 2.59
C HIS A 101 -24.79 1.68 2.17
N LEU A 102 -24.03 2.66 2.69
CA LEU A 102 -22.63 2.82 2.39
C LEU A 102 -21.78 1.87 3.23
N MET A 103 -20.93 1.12 2.56
CA MET A 103 -20.05 0.17 3.21
C MET A 103 -19.09 0.88 4.18
N GLY A 104 -19.10 0.44 5.44
CA GLY A 104 -18.26 0.99 6.51
C GLY A 104 -18.96 2.01 7.40
N ASP A 105 -20.16 2.46 7.08
CA ASP A 105 -20.91 3.36 7.94
C ASP A 105 -21.31 2.70 9.27
N GLU A 106 -21.36 1.36 9.31
CA GLU A 106 -21.52 0.63 10.58
C GLU A 106 -20.35 0.85 11.54
N ASN A 107 -19.15 1.15 11.04
CA ASN A 107 -18.01 1.51 11.90
C ASN A 107 -18.32 2.79 12.67
N VAL A 108 -18.93 3.78 12.00
CA VAL A 108 -19.34 5.05 12.61
C VAL A 108 -20.47 4.81 13.61
N ALA A 109 -21.49 4.04 13.23
CA ALA A 109 -22.61 3.71 14.11
C ALA A 109 -22.14 3.01 15.40
N VAL A 110 -21.26 2.00 15.29
CA VAL A 110 -20.70 1.30 16.46
C VAL A 110 -19.84 2.24 17.31
N HIS A 111 -19.03 3.10 16.69
CA HIS A 111 -18.23 4.09 17.42
C HIS A 111 -19.12 5.06 18.23
N VAL A 112 -20.17 5.59 17.62
CA VAL A 112 -21.12 6.48 18.29
C VAL A 112 -21.85 5.77 19.43
N ALA A 113 -22.27 4.52 19.20
CA ALA A 113 -22.91 3.70 20.24
C ALA A 113 -21.98 3.51 21.46
N ASP A 114 -20.73 3.14 21.22
CA ASP A 114 -19.77 2.85 22.28
C ASP A 114 -19.35 4.09 23.08
N LYS A 115 -19.21 5.22 22.42
CA LYS A 115 -18.67 6.44 23.03
C LYS A 115 -19.73 7.35 23.64
N TRP A 116 -20.88 7.47 22.99
CA TRP A 116 -21.82 8.53 23.28
C TRP A 116 -23.16 8.07 23.83
N ILE A 117 -23.53 6.79 23.69
CA ILE A 117 -24.84 6.27 24.11
C ILE A 117 -24.65 5.26 25.23
N GLN A 118 -25.26 5.53 26.38
CA GLN A 118 -25.20 4.65 27.55
C GLN A 118 -26.58 4.18 27.95
N GLY A 119 -26.69 2.94 28.44
CA GLY A 119 -27.95 2.42 29.02
C GLY A 119 -29.04 2.04 28.02
N ASN A 120 -28.80 2.16 26.72
CA ASN A 120 -29.71 1.71 25.67
C ASN A 120 -29.33 0.26 25.23
N SER A 121 -30.14 -0.71 25.70
CA SER A 121 -29.84 -2.13 25.44
C SER A 121 -29.93 -2.53 23.99
N GLU A 122 -30.79 -1.91 23.17
CA GLU A 122 -30.93 -2.20 21.75
C GLU A 122 -29.69 -1.73 20.96
N ILE A 123 -29.23 -0.51 21.22
CA ILE A 123 -28.06 0.07 20.59
C ILE A 123 -26.81 -0.68 21.01
N SER A 124 -26.67 -1.05 22.30
CA SER A 124 -25.56 -1.87 22.79
C SER A 124 -25.54 -3.24 22.11
N LEU A 125 -26.69 -3.88 21.96
CA LEU A 125 -26.79 -5.18 21.28
C LEU A 125 -26.38 -5.05 19.80
N TYR A 126 -26.78 -3.99 19.10
CA TYR A 126 -26.34 -3.74 17.73
C TYR A 126 -24.81 -3.60 17.65
N ALA A 127 -24.21 -2.81 18.54
CA ALA A 127 -22.76 -2.62 18.58
C ALA A 127 -22.04 -3.95 18.84
N ASP A 128 -22.51 -4.75 19.79
CA ASP A 128 -21.93 -6.07 20.12
C ASP A 128 -21.98 -7.06 18.95
N PHE A 129 -23.07 -7.06 18.18
CA PHE A 129 -23.21 -7.92 17.01
C PHE A 129 -22.31 -7.50 15.84
N ASN A 130 -22.02 -6.21 15.69
CA ASN A 130 -21.28 -5.73 14.52
C ASN A 130 -19.77 -5.61 14.77
N ARG A 131 -19.35 -5.39 16.04
CA ARG A 131 -17.97 -5.06 16.41
C ARG A 131 -16.92 -6.02 15.85
N SER A 132 -17.18 -7.31 15.86
CA SER A 132 -16.23 -8.34 15.42
C SER A 132 -16.03 -8.40 13.91
N SER A 133 -16.95 -7.83 13.12
CA SER A 133 -16.94 -7.90 11.66
C SER A 133 -16.97 -6.54 10.96
N LEU A 134 -16.53 -5.48 11.65
CA LEU A 134 -16.36 -4.15 11.06
C LEU A 134 -15.26 -4.12 10.00
N LEU A 135 -15.31 -3.16 9.09
CA LEU A 135 -14.20 -2.91 8.18
C LEU A 135 -12.92 -2.57 8.96
N GLY A 136 -11.80 -3.15 8.57
CA GLY A 136 -10.51 -3.02 9.26
C GLY A 136 -10.35 -3.95 10.46
N ALA A 137 -11.38 -4.66 10.88
CA ALA A 137 -11.26 -5.69 11.93
C ALA A 137 -10.61 -6.96 11.39
N LYS A 138 -9.91 -7.68 12.27
CA LYS A 138 -9.43 -9.02 11.94
C LYS A 138 -10.61 -9.97 11.85
N ALA A 139 -10.73 -10.68 10.74
CA ALA A 139 -11.83 -11.61 10.48
C ALA A 139 -11.80 -12.75 11.54
N PRO A 140 -12.92 -13.01 12.23
CA PRO A 140 -13.02 -14.10 13.19
C PRO A 140 -12.76 -15.46 12.55
N LEU A 141 -12.04 -16.34 13.24
CA LEU A 141 -11.89 -17.73 12.86
C LEU A 141 -12.99 -18.56 13.53
N LEU A 142 -13.37 -19.66 12.89
CA LEU A 142 -14.40 -20.60 13.35
C LEU A 142 -13.82 -22.03 13.30
N PRO A 143 -12.86 -22.36 14.18
CA PRO A 143 -12.16 -23.64 14.14
C PRO A 143 -13.10 -24.82 14.37
N GLU A 144 -14.22 -24.63 15.07
CA GLU A 144 -15.24 -25.64 15.36
C GLU A 144 -15.86 -26.20 14.08
N VAL A 145 -15.88 -25.41 13.00
CA VAL A 145 -16.43 -25.78 11.70
C VAL A 145 -15.38 -25.86 10.58
N GLY A 146 -14.10 -25.88 10.95
CA GLY A 146 -12.97 -26.03 10.04
C GLY A 146 -12.48 -24.74 9.39
N LEU A 147 -12.87 -23.56 9.89
CA LEU A 147 -12.30 -22.28 9.48
C LEU A 147 -11.16 -21.88 10.41
N GLU A 148 -10.00 -22.52 10.24
CA GLU A 148 -8.81 -22.31 11.09
C GLU A 148 -7.92 -21.16 10.60
N SER A 149 -7.98 -20.81 9.32
CA SER A 149 -7.19 -19.76 8.71
C SER A 149 -7.78 -19.29 7.39
N PHE A 150 -7.46 -18.05 7.01
CA PHE A 150 -7.65 -17.50 5.68
C PHE A 150 -6.38 -17.65 4.84
N SER A 151 -6.51 -17.51 3.51
CA SER A 151 -5.38 -17.56 2.59
C SER A 151 -4.41 -16.41 2.86
N LYS A 152 -3.10 -16.72 2.81
CA LYS A 152 -2.03 -15.72 2.90
C LYS A 152 -1.56 -15.24 1.53
N ASN A 153 -2.02 -15.88 0.46
CA ASN A 153 -1.58 -15.60 -0.89
C ASN A 153 -2.60 -14.75 -1.66
N LYS A 154 -3.89 -14.97 -1.39
CA LYS A 154 -4.99 -14.33 -2.11
C LYS A 154 -6.05 -13.82 -1.13
N PRO A 155 -6.77 -12.74 -1.48
CA PRO A 155 -7.96 -12.36 -0.73
C PRO A 155 -8.97 -13.50 -0.69
N THR A 156 -9.72 -13.60 0.40
CA THR A 156 -10.74 -14.63 0.60
C THR A 156 -12.12 -13.99 0.61
N ILE A 157 -13.02 -14.53 -0.20
CA ILE A 157 -14.45 -14.23 -0.18
C ILE A 157 -15.11 -15.22 0.79
N LEU A 158 -15.69 -14.71 1.87
CA LEU A 158 -16.49 -15.49 2.81
C LEU A 158 -17.95 -15.17 2.62
N TRP A 159 -18.72 -16.14 2.14
CA TRP A 159 -20.11 -15.98 1.75
C TRP A 159 -21.04 -16.87 2.59
N PHE A 160 -21.87 -16.24 3.41
CA PHE A 160 -22.93 -16.89 4.18
C PHE A 160 -24.22 -16.95 3.39
N TYR A 161 -24.81 -18.13 3.26
CA TYR A 161 -26.00 -18.35 2.45
C TYR A 161 -26.95 -19.37 3.05
N ASP A 162 -28.20 -19.35 2.55
CA ASP A 162 -29.21 -20.36 2.81
C ASP A 162 -29.78 -20.89 1.48
N THR A 163 -30.06 -22.18 1.41
CA THR A 163 -30.59 -22.84 0.19
C THR A 163 -32.05 -22.46 -0.11
N ASP A 164 -32.78 -21.97 0.88
CA ASP A 164 -34.17 -21.50 0.72
C ASP A 164 -34.26 -20.00 0.43
N CYS A 165 -33.14 -19.29 0.49
CA CYS A 165 -33.01 -17.86 0.20
C CYS A 165 -32.98 -17.59 -1.32
N ALA A 166 -33.99 -16.89 -1.85
CA ALA A 166 -34.08 -16.57 -3.28
C ALA A 166 -32.90 -15.69 -3.77
N LYS A 167 -32.47 -14.71 -2.97
CA LYS A 167 -31.28 -13.89 -3.28
C LYS A 167 -30.01 -14.74 -3.35
N CYS A 168 -29.85 -15.70 -2.45
CA CYS A 168 -28.69 -16.59 -2.44
C CYS A 168 -28.60 -17.43 -3.71
N LYS A 169 -29.72 -17.90 -4.22
CA LYS A 169 -29.79 -18.66 -5.50
C LYS A 169 -29.36 -17.79 -6.69
N LEU A 170 -29.76 -16.55 -6.73
CA LEU A 170 -29.33 -15.61 -7.79
C LEU A 170 -27.83 -15.26 -7.65
N GLU A 171 -27.39 -15.04 -6.43
CA GLU A 171 -26.00 -14.67 -6.16
C GLU A 171 -25.03 -15.84 -6.41
N SER A 172 -25.45 -17.09 -6.17
CA SER A 172 -24.60 -18.25 -6.45
C SER A 172 -24.26 -18.39 -7.94
N VAL A 173 -25.19 -18.08 -8.84
CA VAL A 173 -24.94 -18.10 -10.30
C VAL A 173 -23.92 -17.02 -10.68
N LYS A 174 -24.07 -15.79 -10.16
CA LYS A 174 -23.11 -14.71 -10.39
C LYS A 174 -21.72 -15.03 -9.85
N LEU A 175 -21.65 -15.63 -8.65
CA LEU A 175 -20.37 -16.06 -8.06
C LEU A 175 -19.70 -17.17 -8.87
N GLU A 176 -20.47 -18.12 -9.40
CA GLU A 176 -19.94 -19.16 -10.28
C GLU A 176 -19.33 -18.54 -11.53
N ASP A 177 -20.06 -17.67 -12.23
CA ASP A 177 -19.57 -16.94 -13.41
C ASP A 177 -18.33 -16.10 -13.09
N PHE A 178 -18.30 -15.42 -11.94
CA PHE A 178 -17.17 -14.66 -11.45
C PHE A 178 -15.91 -15.54 -11.32
N PHE A 179 -16.01 -16.70 -10.70
CA PHE A 179 -14.88 -17.62 -10.51
C PHE A 179 -14.46 -18.38 -11.77
N LEU A 180 -15.28 -18.43 -12.80
CA LEU A 180 -14.86 -18.91 -14.13
C LEU A 180 -13.87 -17.95 -14.81
N CYS A 181 -13.97 -16.65 -14.51
CA CYS A 181 -13.16 -15.59 -15.12
C CYS A 181 -12.00 -15.12 -14.23
N ARG A 182 -12.05 -15.39 -12.91
CA ARG A 182 -11.07 -14.86 -11.94
C ARG A 182 -10.48 -15.97 -11.07
N SER A 183 -9.17 -15.87 -10.87
CA SER A 183 -8.41 -16.77 -10.00
C SER A 183 -7.59 -16.05 -8.94
N ASP A 184 -7.77 -14.73 -8.82
CA ASP A 184 -7.03 -13.84 -7.93
C ASP A 184 -7.58 -13.77 -6.49
N CYS A 185 -8.63 -14.53 -6.18
CA CYS A 185 -9.21 -14.68 -4.85
C CYS A 185 -9.63 -16.14 -4.57
N GLU A 186 -9.89 -16.45 -3.29
CA GLU A 186 -10.41 -17.74 -2.84
C GLU A 186 -11.86 -17.60 -2.39
N LEU A 187 -12.66 -18.67 -2.52
CA LEU A 187 -14.04 -18.74 -2.06
C LEU A 187 -14.19 -19.68 -0.87
N ILE A 188 -14.78 -19.16 0.20
CA ILE A 188 -15.30 -19.96 1.31
C ILE A 188 -16.80 -19.71 1.38
N THR A 189 -17.61 -20.74 1.17
CA THR A 189 -19.05 -20.66 1.35
C THR A 189 -19.43 -21.23 2.70
N PHE A 190 -20.36 -20.58 3.40
CA PHE A 190 -20.86 -21.02 4.69
C PHE A 190 -22.39 -21.17 4.64
N TYR A 191 -22.87 -22.38 4.72
CA TYR A 191 -24.30 -22.66 4.76
C TYR A 191 -24.85 -22.41 6.18
N THR A 192 -25.90 -21.61 6.29
CA THR A 192 -26.49 -21.17 7.55
C THR A 192 -27.73 -21.97 7.99
N GLY A 193 -28.20 -22.87 7.12
CA GLY A 193 -29.33 -23.75 7.40
C GLY A 193 -28.94 -25.08 8.04
N ASP A 194 -29.91 -25.94 8.24
CA ASP A 194 -29.79 -27.23 8.95
C ASP A 194 -29.93 -28.49 8.08
N ASN A 195 -30.24 -28.33 6.78
CA ASN A 195 -30.55 -29.46 5.91
C ASN A 195 -29.33 -29.90 5.08
N THR A 196 -28.70 -31.01 5.53
CA THR A 196 -27.51 -31.58 4.88
C THR A 196 -27.76 -31.98 3.42
N GLN A 197 -28.96 -32.51 3.08
CA GLN A 197 -29.25 -32.95 1.72
C GLN A 197 -29.37 -31.76 0.78
N LYS A 198 -30.15 -30.73 1.14
CA LYS A 198 -30.27 -29.50 0.36
C LYS A 198 -28.89 -28.81 0.18
N TRP A 199 -28.07 -28.82 1.20
CA TRP A 199 -26.71 -28.26 1.14
C TRP A 199 -25.85 -28.98 0.09
N LYS A 200 -25.81 -30.31 0.09
CA LYS A 200 -25.04 -31.10 -0.89
C LYS A 200 -25.56 -30.89 -2.33
N GLU A 201 -26.89 -30.88 -2.51
CA GLU A 201 -27.51 -30.62 -3.80
C GLU A 201 -27.17 -29.20 -4.30
N PHE A 202 -27.18 -28.21 -3.43
CA PHE A 202 -26.86 -26.84 -3.78
C PHE A 202 -25.39 -26.69 -4.24
N ILE A 203 -24.44 -27.26 -3.50
CA ILE A 203 -23.01 -27.24 -3.88
C ILE A 203 -22.82 -27.94 -5.24
N SER A 204 -23.42 -29.11 -5.46
CA SER A 204 -23.25 -29.82 -6.70
C SER A 204 -23.87 -29.11 -7.90
N SER A 205 -24.91 -28.29 -7.67
CA SER A 205 -25.62 -27.56 -8.73
C SER A 205 -24.95 -26.23 -9.08
N HIS A 206 -24.30 -25.54 -8.12
CA HIS A 206 -23.84 -24.16 -8.28
C HIS A 206 -22.31 -23.98 -8.15
N PHE A 207 -21.57 -24.94 -7.60
CA PHE A 207 -20.13 -24.78 -7.37
C PHE A 207 -19.30 -25.97 -7.84
N SER A 208 -19.88 -26.84 -8.66
CA SER A 208 -19.15 -28.01 -9.22
C SER A 208 -17.96 -27.59 -10.12
N THR A 209 -18.02 -26.41 -10.72
CA THR A 209 -16.97 -25.82 -11.58
C THR A 209 -15.91 -25.08 -10.79
N VAL A 210 -16.19 -24.67 -9.55
CA VAL A 210 -15.27 -23.91 -8.68
C VAL A 210 -14.55 -24.87 -7.73
N SER A 211 -13.64 -25.67 -8.27
CA SER A 211 -12.95 -26.74 -7.52
C SER A 211 -12.09 -26.27 -6.34
N SER A 212 -11.72 -25.00 -6.30
CA SER A 212 -10.95 -24.39 -5.21
C SER A 212 -11.81 -23.88 -4.05
N ALA A 213 -13.15 -23.89 -4.19
CA ALA A 213 -14.04 -23.41 -3.14
C ALA A 213 -14.06 -24.36 -1.93
N ARG A 214 -14.02 -23.78 -0.73
CA ARG A 214 -14.24 -24.50 0.53
C ARG A 214 -15.67 -24.31 0.97
N HIS A 215 -16.35 -25.42 1.30
CA HIS A 215 -17.76 -25.39 1.71
C HIS A 215 -17.88 -25.78 3.17
N LEU A 216 -18.35 -24.85 3.99
CA LEU A 216 -18.51 -24.99 5.43
C LEU A 216 -20.00 -24.97 5.82
N CYS A 217 -20.29 -25.58 6.95
CA CYS A 217 -21.61 -25.60 7.59
C CYS A 217 -21.47 -25.85 9.09
N ASP A 218 -22.46 -25.48 9.87
CA ASP A 218 -22.49 -25.74 11.33
C ASP A 218 -23.80 -26.45 11.73
N PHE A 219 -23.89 -27.72 11.36
CA PHE A 219 -25.07 -28.55 11.74
C PHE A 219 -25.13 -28.87 13.24
N SER A 220 -24.05 -28.68 13.97
CA SER A 220 -23.95 -28.94 15.41
C SER A 220 -24.22 -27.72 16.26
N GLU A 221 -24.44 -26.56 15.62
CA GLU A 221 -24.58 -25.25 16.30
C GLU A 221 -23.43 -24.99 17.29
N SER A 222 -22.22 -25.37 16.91
CA SER A 222 -21.04 -25.32 17.75
C SER A 222 -20.28 -23.99 17.67
N SER A 223 -20.55 -23.17 16.64
CA SER A 223 -19.86 -21.91 16.41
C SER A 223 -20.77 -20.70 16.60
N ASP A 224 -20.16 -19.58 17.02
CA ASP A 224 -20.83 -18.29 17.18
C ASP A 224 -20.85 -17.46 15.89
N PHE A 225 -20.84 -18.09 14.69
CA PHE A 225 -20.72 -17.38 13.41
C PHE A 225 -21.77 -16.26 13.23
N ARG A 226 -23.01 -16.49 13.71
CA ARG A 226 -24.10 -15.50 13.60
C ARG A 226 -23.75 -14.20 14.31
N LYS A 227 -23.17 -14.29 15.50
CA LYS A 227 -22.72 -13.16 16.29
C LYS A 227 -21.42 -12.56 15.74
N LEU A 228 -20.43 -13.39 15.47
CA LEU A 228 -19.09 -12.96 15.06
C LEU A 228 -19.10 -12.25 13.69
N TYR A 229 -19.96 -12.66 12.78
CA TYR A 229 -20.10 -12.07 11.43
C TYR A 229 -21.39 -11.28 11.24
N SER A 230 -22.14 -11.02 12.30
CA SER A 230 -23.42 -10.29 12.22
C SER A 230 -24.38 -10.89 11.18
N VAL A 231 -24.47 -12.23 11.11
CA VAL A 231 -25.31 -12.94 10.12
C VAL A 231 -26.73 -13.03 10.64
N THR A 232 -27.48 -11.94 10.49
CA THR A 232 -28.92 -11.86 10.83
C THR A 232 -29.83 -12.19 9.65
N ALA A 233 -29.30 -12.09 8.42
CA ALA A 233 -29.98 -12.43 7.17
C ALA A 233 -28.96 -12.90 6.14
N THR A 234 -29.43 -13.66 5.13
CA THR A 234 -28.64 -14.15 3.98
C THR A 234 -29.15 -13.55 2.66
N PRO A 235 -28.28 -13.36 1.66
CA PRO A 235 -26.85 -13.57 1.67
C PRO A 235 -26.08 -12.54 2.50
N ARG A 236 -24.94 -12.94 3.05
CA ARG A 236 -23.99 -12.03 3.69
C ARG A 236 -22.60 -12.34 3.14
N MET A 237 -21.92 -11.37 2.54
CA MET A 237 -20.62 -11.56 1.91
C MET A 237 -19.58 -10.61 2.50
N PHE A 238 -18.39 -11.16 2.72
CA PHE A 238 -17.21 -10.43 3.19
C PHE A 238 -16.04 -10.66 2.25
N LEU A 239 -15.24 -9.63 2.06
CA LEU A 239 -13.91 -9.74 1.46
C LEU A 239 -12.86 -9.58 2.55
N ILE A 240 -11.98 -10.57 2.66
CA ILE A 240 -10.91 -10.64 3.66
C ILE A 240 -9.58 -10.63 2.92
N ASP A 241 -8.66 -9.75 3.30
CA ASP A 241 -7.37 -9.65 2.64
C ASP A 241 -6.38 -10.75 3.08
N LYS A 242 -5.15 -10.70 2.54
CA LYS A 242 -4.08 -11.68 2.81
C LYS A 242 -3.61 -11.65 4.26
N GLU A 243 -3.79 -10.53 4.95
CA GLU A 243 -3.48 -10.32 6.36
C GLU A 243 -4.61 -10.80 7.29
N GLY A 244 -5.74 -11.21 6.72
CA GLY A 244 -6.92 -11.65 7.45
C GLY A 244 -7.79 -10.49 7.95
N ILE A 245 -7.69 -9.32 7.33
CA ILE A 245 -8.48 -8.13 7.68
C ILE A 245 -9.72 -8.05 6.79
N ILE A 246 -10.85 -7.72 7.35
CA ILE A 246 -12.10 -7.47 6.63
C ILE A 246 -11.96 -6.16 5.87
N VAL A 247 -11.94 -6.22 4.54
CA VAL A 247 -11.79 -5.06 3.65
C VAL A 247 -13.05 -4.79 2.83
N GLY A 248 -14.05 -5.69 2.92
CA GLY A 248 -15.36 -5.51 2.34
C GLY A 248 -16.41 -6.29 3.13
N ARG A 249 -17.60 -5.72 3.27
CA ARG A 249 -18.74 -6.36 3.93
C ARG A 249 -20.05 -5.95 3.29
N MET A 250 -21.10 -6.76 3.48
CA MET A 250 -22.42 -6.55 2.87
C MET A 250 -22.36 -6.44 1.34
N LEU A 251 -21.42 -7.19 0.73
CA LEU A 251 -21.20 -7.19 -0.71
C LEU A 251 -22.21 -8.09 -1.42
N ASP A 252 -22.46 -7.75 -2.66
CA ASP A 252 -22.91 -8.66 -3.73
C ASP A 252 -21.76 -8.88 -4.73
N THR A 253 -21.95 -9.72 -5.73
CA THR A 253 -20.88 -10.03 -6.70
C THR A 253 -20.44 -8.79 -7.49
N GLU A 254 -21.35 -7.87 -7.83
CA GLU A 254 -21.04 -6.66 -8.59
C GLU A 254 -20.19 -5.68 -7.78
N SER A 255 -20.57 -5.42 -6.53
CA SER A 255 -19.78 -4.57 -5.62
C SER A 255 -18.46 -5.23 -5.20
N LEU A 256 -18.42 -6.56 -5.09
CA LEU A 256 -17.20 -7.33 -4.87
C LEU A 256 -16.22 -7.15 -6.03
N GLU A 257 -16.68 -7.31 -7.27
CA GLU A 257 -15.85 -7.13 -8.47
C GLU A 257 -15.28 -5.72 -8.54
N SER A 258 -16.13 -4.71 -8.38
CA SER A 258 -15.71 -3.31 -8.36
C SER A 258 -14.67 -3.03 -7.28
N LEU A 259 -14.86 -3.56 -6.07
CA LEU A 259 -13.94 -3.39 -4.95
C LEU A 259 -12.57 -4.04 -5.22
N LEU A 260 -12.55 -5.24 -5.79
CA LEU A 260 -11.31 -5.93 -6.15
C LEU A 260 -10.55 -5.18 -7.24
N ASP A 261 -11.25 -4.69 -8.26
CA ASP A 261 -10.63 -3.94 -9.36
C ASP A 261 -10.08 -2.59 -8.89
N GLU A 262 -10.82 -1.87 -8.04
CA GLU A 262 -10.32 -0.64 -7.41
C GLU A 262 -9.08 -0.89 -6.53
N ARG A 263 -9.07 -1.97 -5.75
CA ARG A 263 -7.92 -2.34 -4.91
C ARG A 263 -6.71 -2.65 -5.78
N LYS A 264 -6.89 -3.43 -6.85
CA LYS A 264 -5.84 -3.74 -7.82
C LYS A 264 -5.30 -2.49 -8.50
N ALA A 265 -6.18 -1.56 -8.90
CA ALA A 265 -5.78 -0.30 -9.50
C ALA A 265 -4.97 0.59 -8.53
N ARG A 266 -5.38 0.68 -7.25
CA ARG A 266 -4.63 1.42 -6.22
C ARG A 266 -3.28 0.79 -5.94
N GLU A 267 -3.18 -0.54 -5.87
CA GLU A 267 -1.92 -1.25 -5.70
C GLU A 267 -0.98 -0.99 -6.88
N LYS A 268 -1.47 -1.09 -8.12
CA LYS A 268 -0.73 -0.71 -9.34
C LYS A 268 -0.18 0.70 -9.24
N GLN A 269 -1.02 1.65 -8.89
CA GLN A 269 -0.62 3.06 -8.77
C GLN A 269 0.48 3.22 -7.72
N ALA A 270 0.30 2.69 -6.52
CA ALA A 270 1.27 2.80 -5.43
C ALA A 270 2.63 2.19 -5.80
N VAL A 271 2.61 0.99 -6.41
CA VAL A 271 3.84 0.31 -6.87
C VAL A 271 4.50 1.10 -8.00
N THR A 272 3.73 1.61 -8.95
CA THR A 272 4.22 2.43 -10.07
C THR A 272 4.90 3.71 -9.57
N GLU A 273 4.27 4.44 -8.66
CA GLU A 273 4.84 5.66 -8.07
C GLU A 273 6.15 5.36 -7.33
N LEU A 274 6.17 4.30 -6.52
CA LEU A 274 7.35 3.88 -5.78
C LEU A 274 8.48 3.45 -6.74
N PHE A 275 8.17 2.66 -7.75
CA PHE A 275 9.11 2.21 -8.77
C PHE A 275 9.78 3.38 -9.48
N TYR A 276 9.00 4.31 -10.04
CA TYR A 276 9.54 5.48 -10.74
C TYR A 276 10.28 6.45 -9.81
N ARG A 277 9.93 6.50 -8.54
CA ARG A 277 10.67 7.27 -7.54
C ARG A 277 12.04 6.65 -7.23
N LEU A 278 12.16 5.32 -7.24
CA LEU A 278 13.41 4.60 -6.96
C LEU A 278 14.37 4.57 -8.15
N VAL A 279 13.88 4.50 -9.39
CA VAL A 279 14.70 4.40 -10.60
C VAL A 279 15.79 5.48 -10.69
N PRO A 280 15.57 6.76 -10.42
CA PRO A 280 16.61 7.79 -10.51
C PRO A 280 17.57 7.79 -9.32
N LEU A 281 17.25 7.08 -8.23
CA LEU A 281 18.09 7.07 -7.04
C LEU A 281 19.39 6.27 -7.29
N ARG A 282 20.43 6.66 -6.58
CA ARG A 282 21.78 6.07 -6.64
C ARG A 282 22.15 5.50 -5.28
N GLY A 283 23.16 4.67 -5.24
CA GLY A 283 23.59 3.97 -4.03
C GLY A 283 23.03 2.54 -3.95
N GLU A 284 23.70 1.68 -3.19
CA GLU A 284 23.34 0.25 -3.12
C GLU A 284 21.99 0.00 -2.43
N ASP A 285 21.66 0.77 -1.41
CA ASP A 285 20.37 0.60 -0.70
C ASP A 285 19.18 0.91 -1.59
N ALA A 286 19.28 1.99 -2.39
CA ALA A 286 18.25 2.32 -3.37
C ALA A 286 18.13 1.26 -4.47
N LYS A 287 19.26 0.71 -4.93
CA LYS A 287 19.27 -0.37 -5.92
C LYS A 287 18.71 -1.67 -5.38
N ASN A 288 19.01 -2.02 -4.13
CA ASN A 288 18.42 -3.18 -3.47
C ASN A 288 16.90 -3.01 -3.28
N SER A 289 16.45 -1.82 -2.92
CA SER A 289 15.02 -1.50 -2.81
C SER A 289 14.32 -1.58 -4.17
N LEU A 290 14.98 -1.07 -5.23
CA LEU A 290 14.45 -1.14 -6.60
C LEU A 290 14.35 -2.61 -7.08
N GLU A 291 15.39 -3.42 -6.86
CA GLU A 291 15.39 -4.86 -7.19
C GLU A 291 14.26 -5.58 -6.43
N TYR A 292 14.09 -5.28 -5.13
CA TYR A 292 13.02 -5.85 -4.33
C TYR A 292 11.63 -5.53 -4.88
N ILE A 293 11.36 -4.27 -5.26
CA ILE A 293 10.07 -3.88 -5.86
C ILE A 293 9.85 -4.60 -7.20
N ILE A 294 10.87 -4.65 -8.05
CA ILE A 294 10.78 -5.34 -9.34
C ILE A 294 10.44 -6.82 -9.15
N ASP A 295 11.13 -7.51 -8.26
CA ASP A 295 11.00 -8.96 -8.10
C ASP A 295 9.74 -9.39 -7.35
N ASN A 296 9.26 -8.58 -6.41
CA ASN A 296 8.15 -8.97 -5.53
C ASN A 296 6.81 -8.33 -5.88
N TYR A 297 6.79 -7.28 -6.72
CA TYR A 297 5.55 -6.57 -7.05
C TYR A 297 5.31 -6.40 -8.56
N ILE A 298 6.35 -6.40 -9.40
CA ILE A 298 6.17 -6.16 -10.85
C ILE A 298 6.35 -7.44 -11.66
N LEU A 299 7.41 -8.19 -11.41
CA LEU A 299 7.75 -9.41 -12.18
C LEU A 299 7.43 -10.72 -11.45
N CYS A 300 6.64 -10.65 -10.37
CA CYS A 300 6.20 -11.84 -9.64
C CYS A 300 4.96 -12.49 -10.30
N PRO A 301 4.67 -13.77 -9.99
CA PRO A 301 3.51 -14.47 -10.56
C PRO A 301 2.15 -13.84 -10.21
N ASP A 302 2.04 -13.23 -9.01
CA ASP A 302 0.83 -12.58 -8.50
C ASP A 302 0.87 -11.06 -8.72
N SER A 303 1.60 -10.60 -9.74
CA SER A 303 1.72 -9.17 -10.05
C SER A 303 0.39 -8.56 -10.45
N PRO A 304 0.07 -7.34 -9.99
CA PRO A 304 -1.09 -6.61 -10.49
C PRO A 304 -0.91 -6.11 -11.94
N PHE A 305 0.30 -6.23 -12.52
CA PHE A 305 0.65 -5.78 -13.87
C PHE A 305 0.51 -6.91 -14.90
N ASP A 306 -0.69 -7.40 -15.10
CA ASP A 306 -0.99 -8.56 -15.95
C ASP A 306 -1.64 -8.21 -17.30
N SER A 307 -1.98 -6.94 -17.54
CA SER A 307 -2.55 -6.51 -18.82
C SER A 307 -1.48 -6.33 -19.91
N ALA A 308 -1.91 -6.38 -21.18
CA ALA A 308 -1.02 -6.11 -22.31
C ALA A 308 -0.42 -4.68 -22.26
N GLU A 309 -1.18 -3.70 -21.78
CA GLU A 309 -0.72 -2.32 -21.60
C GLU A 309 0.34 -2.21 -20.52
N ASP A 310 0.15 -2.84 -19.37
CA ASP A 310 1.14 -2.90 -18.29
C ASP A 310 2.45 -3.52 -18.78
N SER A 311 2.36 -4.61 -19.57
CA SER A 311 3.53 -5.28 -20.14
C SER A 311 4.35 -4.37 -21.06
N LEU A 312 3.69 -3.49 -21.81
CA LEU A 312 4.39 -2.55 -22.69
C LEU A 312 5.09 -1.42 -21.94
N MET A 313 4.55 -0.96 -20.84
CA MET A 313 5.06 0.21 -20.12
C MET A 313 5.90 -0.19 -18.89
N VAL A 314 5.26 -0.67 -17.84
CA VAL A 314 5.90 -0.89 -16.53
C VAL A 314 6.74 -2.17 -16.54
N VAL A 315 6.19 -3.27 -17.04
CA VAL A 315 6.87 -4.59 -17.01
C VAL A 315 8.11 -4.59 -17.87
N ASN A 316 8.05 -4.11 -19.12
CA ASN A 316 9.23 -4.03 -19.99
C ASN A 316 10.29 -3.10 -19.40
N PHE A 317 9.88 -1.95 -18.84
CA PHE A 317 10.83 -1.05 -18.21
C PHE A 317 11.47 -1.66 -16.95
N ALA A 318 10.70 -2.38 -16.14
CA ALA A 318 11.21 -3.12 -14.98
C ALA A 318 12.22 -4.22 -15.39
N GLN A 319 11.96 -4.93 -16.49
CA GLN A 319 12.91 -5.92 -17.04
C GLN A 319 14.24 -5.26 -17.45
N ILE A 320 14.19 -4.11 -18.11
CA ILE A 320 15.38 -3.33 -18.45
C ILE A 320 16.14 -2.91 -17.20
N GLN A 321 15.44 -2.37 -16.20
CA GLN A 321 16.05 -1.98 -14.92
C GLN A 321 16.70 -3.18 -14.22
N LYS A 322 16.03 -4.32 -14.18
CA LYS A 322 16.57 -5.57 -13.61
C LYS A 322 17.86 -6.01 -14.32
N GLU A 323 17.91 -5.92 -15.64
CA GLU A 323 19.14 -6.19 -16.40
C GLU A 323 20.27 -5.22 -16.00
N LEU A 324 19.98 -3.91 -15.90
CA LEU A 324 20.97 -2.91 -15.47
C LEU A 324 21.47 -3.16 -14.04
N LEU A 325 20.58 -3.55 -13.12
CA LEU A 325 20.92 -3.88 -11.73
C LEU A 325 21.83 -5.11 -11.61
N SER A 326 21.76 -6.04 -12.56
CA SER A 326 22.60 -7.24 -12.59
C SER A 326 24.05 -6.95 -12.99
N LYS A 327 24.31 -5.82 -13.67
CA LYS A 327 25.64 -5.45 -14.20
C LYS A 327 26.58 -5.02 -13.07
N ALA A 328 27.83 -5.46 -13.14
CA ALA A 328 28.88 -5.15 -12.15
C ALA A 328 28.43 -5.37 -10.70
N ARG A 329 27.72 -6.45 -10.42
CA ARG A 329 27.17 -6.74 -9.10
C ARG A 329 28.27 -7.02 -8.07
N PRO A 330 28.21 -6.47 -6.85
CA PRO A 330 29.10 -6.81 -5.76
C PRO A 330 29.18 -8.33 -5.52
N GLY A 331 30.38 -8.84 -5.23
CA GLY A 331 30.66 -10.27 -5.11
C GLY A 331 30.94 -10.97 -6.43
N SER A 332 30.62 -10.37 -7.60
CA SER A 332 30.95 -10.95 -8.91
C SER A 332 32.36 -10.58 -9.36
N LYS A 333 32.91 -11.41 -10.29
CA LYS A 333 34.18 -11.11 -10.89
C LYS A 333 34.02 -10.08 -11.98
N ILE A 334 34.88 -9.04 -11.96
CA ILE A 334 34.84 -8.00 -12.99
C ILE A 334 35.20 -8.58 -14.37
N ALA A 335 34.51 -8.09 -15.39
CA ALA A 335 34.73 -8.53 -16.76
C ALA A 335 36.20 -8.29 -17.22
N GLY A 336 36.81 -9.32 -17.83
CA GLY A 336 38.21 -9.29 -18.30
C GLY A 336 38.42 -8.47 -19.57
N ILE A 337 37.80 -7.28 -19.66
CA ILE A 337 37.86 -6.38 -20.81
C ILE A 337 39.19 -5.62 -20.80
N LYS A 338 39.84 -5.58 -21.97
CA LYS A 338 41.05 -4.76 -22.18
C LYS A 338 40.64 -3.37 -22.64
N VAL A 339 40.92 -2.33 -21.84
CA VAL A 339 40.50 -0.94 -22.08
C VAL A 339 41.67 0.02 -21.89
N LYS A 340 41.65 1.14 -22.61
CA LYS A 340 42.56 2.27 -22.40
C LYS A 340 42.09 3.09 -21.19
N GLY A 341 43.03 3.43 -20.33
CA GLY A 341 42.75 4.26 -19.15
C GLY A 341 44.02 4.75 -18.47
N SER A 342 43.86 5.67 -17.54
CA SER A 342 44.93 6.27 -16.75
C SER A 342 45.03 5.62 -15.38
N LEU A 343 46.11 5.03 -15.03
CA LEU A 343 46.38 4.48 -13.68
C LEU A 343 46.99 5.59 -12.80
N ASN A 344 46.35 5.93 -11.73
CA ASN A 344 46.78 6.96 -10.74
C ASN A 344 47.17 8.30 -11.39
N GLY A 345 46.43 8.73 -12.43
CA GLY A 345 46.72 9.98 -13.16
C GLY A 345 47.96 9.93 -14.08
N GLY A 346 48.54 8.74 -14.31
CA GLY A 346 49.69 8.55 -15.22
C GLY A 346 49.28 8.52 -16.69
N LYS A 347 50.22 8.15 -17.56
CA LYS A 347 49.97 8.03 -19.02
C LYS A 347 48.91 6.98 -19.30
N VAL A 348 48.00 7.29 -20.23
CA VAL A 348 46.98 6.38 -20.72
C VAL A 348 47.60 5.14 -21.33
N LYS A 349 47.24 3.97 -20.82
CA LYS A 349 47.71 2.66 -21.30
C LYS A 349 46.56 1.67 -21.35
N SER A 350 46.66 0.71 -22.28
CA SER A 350 45.71 -0.39 -22.38
C SER A 350 45.98 -1.43 -21.30
N ARG A 351 44.97 -1.73 -20.45
CA ARG A 351 45.04 -2.70 -19.35
C ARG A 351 43.78 -3.57 -19.31
N ARG A 352 43.87 -4.75 -18.75
CA ARG A 352 42.72 -5.61 -18.48
C ARG A 352 42.14 -5.28 -17.11
N LEU A 353 40.82 -5.06 -17.05
CA LEU A 353 40.13 -4.67 -15.81
C LEU A 353 40.29 -5.73 -14.70
N ASP A 354 40.22 -7.01 -15.03
CA ASP A 354 40.34 -8.14 -14.09
C ASP A 354 41.78 -8.36 -13.54
N ARG A 355 42.73 -7.57 -13.95
CA ARG A 355 44.15 -7.69 -13.54
C ARG A 355 44.74 -6.41 -12.94
N LEU A 356 43.93 -5.41 -12.74
CA LEU A 356 44.40 -4.10 -12.23
C LEU A 356 45.02 -4.18 -10.84
N GLY A 357 44.46 -5.00 -9.94
CA GLY A 357 44.89 -5.12 -8.54
C GLY A 357 46.12 -6.06 -8.33
N LYS A 358 46.52 -6.88 -9.34
CA LYS A 358 47.52 -7.95 -9.16
C LYS A 358 48.91 -7.47 -8.68
N ASN A 359 49.29 -6.23 -8.94
CA ASN A 359 50.62 -5.67 -8.60
C ASN A 359 50.49 -4.41 -7.78
N CYS A 360 49.39 -4.22 -7.07
CA CYS A 360 49.15 -3.02 -6.27
C CYS A 360 49.35 -3.32 -4.79
N SER A 361 50.37 -2.74 -4.18
CA SER A 361 50.62 -2.81 -2.74
C SER A 361 49.85 -1.70 -1.94
N ARG A 362 49.24 -0.77 -2.65
CA ARG A 362 48.44 0.31 -2.00
C ARG A 362 47.06 -0.21 -1.63
N ASN A 363 46.51 0.22 -0.51
CA ASN A 363 45.17 -0.08 -0.02
C ASN A 363 44.80 -1.60 -0.04
N GLY A 364 45.75 -2.46 0.39
CA GLY A 364 45.50 -3.91 0.41
C GLY A 364 45.22 -4.55 -0.95
N GLY A 365 45.65 -3.91 -2.06
CA GLY A 365 45.42 -4.38 -3.42
C GLY A 365 44.04 -3.97 -4.00
N ARG A 366 43.28 -3.18 -3.32
CA ARG A 366 42.01 -2.63 -3.84
C ARG A 366 42.28 -1.63 -4.95
N THR A 367 41.41 -1.63 -5.97
CA THR A 367 41.49 -0.70 -7.10
C THR A 367 40.11 -0.13 -7.39
N LEU A 368 40.03 1.21 -7.44
CA LEU A 368 38.84 1.96 -7.82
C LEU A 368 38.89 2.22 -9.34
N ILE A 369 37.95 1.70 -10.07
CA ILE A 369 37.77 1.95 -11.49
C ILE A 369 36.72 3.03 -11.62
N ILE A 370 37.08 4.13 -12.31
CA ILE A 370 36.20 5.29 -12.50
C ILE A 370 35.89 5.40 -13.99
N PHE A 371 34.65 5.12 -14.36
CA PHE A 371 34.15 5.38 -15.72
C PHE A 371 33.62 6.82 -15.74
N HIS A 372 34.10 7.61 -16.67
CA HIS A 372 33.77 9.02 -16.78
C HIS A 372 33.64 9.48 -18.23
N THR A 373 33.04 10.65 -18.45
CA THR A 373 32.96 11.32 -19.74
C THR A 373 33.63 12.68 -19.69
N SER A 374 33.95 13.24 -20.84
CA SER A 374 34.55 14.56 -20.97
C SER A 374 33.53 15.65 -20.64
N GLY A 375 33.96 16.73 -19.97
CA GLY A 375 33.08 17.85 -19.59
C GLY A 375 32.07 17.54 -18.48
N CYS A 376 32.18 16.41 -17.79
CA CYS A 376 31.37 16.04 -16.64
C CYS A 376 32.01 16.61 -15.37
N HIS A 377 31.48 17.69 -14.82
CA HIS A 377 32.00 18.33 -13.60
C HIS A 377 32.02 17.39 -12.39
N GLN A 378 30.98 16.58 -12.21
CA GLN A 378 30.95 15.58 -11.12
C GLN A 378 32.05 14.55 -11.29
N CYS A 379 32.27 14.05 -12.51
CA CYS A 379 33.35 13.11 -12.80
C CYS A 379 34.75 13.68 -12.47
N GLU A 380 34.98 14.95 -12.79
CA GLU A 380 36.24 15.65 -12.49
C GLU A 380 36.43 15.82 -10.96
N ALA A 381 35.35 16.13 -10.24
CA ALA A 381 35.37 16.22 -8.77
C ALA A 381 35.76 14.86 -8.16
N GLU A 382 35.13 13.76 -8.57
CA GLU A 382 35.41 12.41 -8.08
C GLU A 382 36.86 11.98 -8.38
N LEU A 383 37.37 12.25 -9.59
CA LEU A 383 38.76 11.99 -9.95
C LEU A 383 39.75 12.78 -9.08
N LYS A 384 39.45 14.04 -8.77
CA LYS A 384 40.26 14.89 -7.90
C LYS A 384 40.26 14.42 -6.45
N GLU A 385 39.10 14.03 -5.95
CA GLU A 385 38.92 13.50 -4.59
C GLU A 385 39.63 12.16 -4.42
N ALA A 386 39.42 11.22 -5.35
CA ALA A 386 40.13 9.92 -5.35
C ALA A 386 41.65 10.08 -5.33
N LYS A 387 42.18 11.10 -6.01
CA LYS A 387 43.59 11.46 -5.98
C LYS A 387 44.01 12.04 -4.61
N ALA A 388 43.21 12.90 -4.02
CA ALA A 388 43.44 13.48 -2.70
C ALA A 388 43.48 12.40 -1.60
N LEU A 389 42.60 11.42 -1.67
CA LEU A 389 42.52 10.26 -0.79
C LEU A 389 43.63 9.20 -1.08
N LYS A 390 44.49 9.43 -2.08
CA LYS A 390 45.59 8.53 -2.50
C LYS A 390 45.11 7.10 -2.83
N LEU A 391 43.88 6.97 -3.30
CA LEU A 391 43.33 5.68 -3.76
C LEU A 391 44.09 5.16 -4.97
N ASN A 392 44.15 3.83 -5.12
CA ASN A 392 44.63 3.23 -6.37
C ASN A 392 43.50 3.31 -7.39
N THR A 393 43.61 4.21 -8.35
CA THR A 393 42.55 4.53 -9.31
C THR A 393 42.91 4.12 -10.74
N PHE A 394 41.93 3.62 -11.49
CA PHE A 394 42.03 3.43 -12.93
C PHE A 394 40.88 4.18 -13.62
N ALA A 395 41.18 5.34 -14.19
CA ALA A 395 40.19 6.19 -14.85
C ALA A 395 40.03 5.79 -16.33
N VAL A 396 38.80 5.60 -16.77
CA VAL A 396 38.41 5.21 -18.11
C VAL A 396 37.46 6.27 -18.70
N ASN A 397 37.95 6.99 -19.73
CA ASN A 397 37.12 7.92 -20.46
C ASN A 397 36.26 7.15 -21.48
N ILE A 398 34.95 7.21 -21.32
CA ILE A 398 33.98 6.46 -22.15
C ILE A 398 33.90 7.03 -23.56
N ASP A 399 33.99 8.36 -23.74
CA ASP A 399 33.92 9.01 -25.05
C ASP A 399 35.07 8.58 -25.93
N ASP A 400 36.30 8.48 -25.35
CA ASP A 400 37.48 7.97 -26.06
C ASP A 400 37.32 6.51 -26.49
N ILE A 401 36.72 5.68 -25.64
CA ILE A 401 36.49 4.27 -25.95
C ILE A 401 35.40 4.15 -27.03
N GLN A 402 34.32 4.87 -26.93
CA GLN A 402 33.24 4.88 -27.91
C GLN A 402 33.76 5.26 -29.30
N THR A 403 34.58 6.30 -29.39
CA THR A 403 35.13 6.82 -30.62
C THR A 403 36.22 5.90 -31.22
N GLN A 404 37.18 5.43 -30.38
CA GLN A 404 38.37 4.72 -30.85
C GLN A 404 38.21 3.19 -30.93
N SER A 405 37.24 2.62 -30.22
CA SER A 405 37.09 1.16 -30.10
C SER A 405 35.61 0.79 -29.85
N PRO A 406 34.67 0.98 -30.81
CA PRO A 406 33.25 0.71 -30.63
C PRO A 406 32.95 -0.71 -30.09
N LYS A 407 33.62 -1.74 -30.60
CA LYS A 407 33.49 -3.12 -30.10
C LYS A 407 33.87 -3.29 -28.63
N THR A 408 34.78 -2.45 -28.12
CA THR A 408 35.17 -2.48 -26.71
C THR A 408 34.10 -1.72 -25.88
N PHE A 409 33.54 -0.65 -26.44
CA PHE A 409 32.44 0.08 -25.84
C PHE A 409 31.22 -0.82 -25.66
N ASP A 410 30.81 -1.60 -26.67
CA ASP A 410 29.71 -2.57 -26.56
C ASP A 410 29.94 -3.59 -25.45
N LYS A 411 31.16 -4.08 -25.27
CA LYS A 411 31.49 -4.98 -24.15
C LYS A 411 31.39 -4.29 -22.79
N LEU A 412 31.74 -3.01 -22.73
CA LEU A 412 31.55 -2.24 -21.48
C LEU A 412 30.08 -2.01 -21.16
N LEU A 413 29.26 -1.66 -22.15
CA LEU A 413 27.80 -1.49 -21.98
C LEU A 413 27.13 -2.80 -21.52
N TYR A 414 27.63 -3.95 -22.01
CA TYR A 414 27.13 -5.24 -21.57
C TYR A 414 27.49 -5.53 -20.11
N ALA A 415 28.70 -5.20 -19.68
CA ALA A 415 29.24 -5.57 -18.37
C ALA A 415 28.93 -4.55 -17.27
N PHE A 416 28.66 -3.29 -17.60
CA PHE A 416 28.48 -2.18 -16.67
C PHE A 416 27.25 -1.36 -17.02
N ASP A 417 26.58 -0.86 -16.00
CA ASP A 417 25.53 0.15 -16.17
C ASP A 417 26.20 1.53 -16.37
N LEU A 418 26.40 1.91 -17.62
CA LEU A 418 26.97 3.20 -18.00
C LEU A 418 25.90 4.25 -18.34
N SER A 419 24.64 4.01 -18.00
CA SER A 419 23.54 4.97 -18.19
C SER A 419 23.69 6.24 -17.34
N THR A 420 24.48 6.13 -16.27
CA THR A 420 24.80 7.26 -15.38
C THR A 420 26.31 7.27 -15.10
N LEU A 421 26.91 8.44 -15.24
CA LEU A 421 28.34 8.67 -14.98
C LEU A 421 28.51 9.82 -13.97
N PRO A 422 29.52 9.78 -13.11
CA PRO A 422 30.54 8.73 -13.02
C PRO A 422 30.00 7.42 -12.47
N LEU A 423 30.49 6.30 -12.96
CA LEU A 423 30.31 5.00 -12.32
C LEU A 423 31.65 4.60 -11.68
N LEU A 424 31.63 4.35 -10.39
CA LEU A 424 32.76 3.92 -9.59
C LEU A 424 32.60 2.45 -9.23
N VAL A 425 33.60 1.62 -9.54
CA VAL A 425 33.61 0.19 -9.25
C VAL A 425 34.87 -0.14 -8.47
N GLU A 426 34.72 -0.52 -7.22
CA GLU A 426 35.83 -0.96 -6.36
C GLU A 426 36.03 -2.47 -6.51
N THR A 427 37.28 -2.90 -6.71
CA THR A 427 37.65 -4.32 -6.82
C THR A 427 38.77 -4.69 -5.87
N ASP A 428 38.80 -5.94 -5.46
CA ASP A 428 39.94 -6.53 -4.73
C ASP A 428 41.12 -6.86 -5.66
N SER A 429 42.21 -7.41 -5.10
CA SER A 429 43.38 -7.85 -5.83
C SER A 429 43.13 -8.99 -6.81
N LYS A 430 42.04 -9.75 -6.65
CA LYS A 430 41.61 -10.86 -7.51
C LYS A 430 40.63 -10.41 -8.61
N GLY A 431 40.21 -9.15 -8.58
CA GLY A 431 39.22 -8.59 -9.49
C GLY A 431 37.78 -8.94 -9.13
N ILE A 432 37.52 -9.22 -7.85
CA ILE A 432 36.12 -9.33 -7.33
C ILE A 432 35.62 -7.93 -7.04
N ILE A 433 34.43 -7.62 -7.51
CA ILE A 433 33.76 -6.35 -7.28
C ILE A 433 33.32 -6.32 -5.82
N LEU A 434 33.81 -5.34 -5.09
CA LEU A 434 33.48 -5.12 -3.68
C LEU A 434 32.25 -4.21 -3.55
N ARG A 435 32.26 -3.11 -4.31
CA ARG A 435 31.21 -2.08 -4.28
C ARG A 435 31.10 -1.41 -5.64
N ARG A 436 29.95 -0.80 -5.89
CA ARG A 436 29.70 0.13 -7.00
C ARG A 436 28.93 1.32 -6.48
N TYR A 437 29.30 2.52 -6.87
CA TYR A 437 28.67 3.77 -6.46
C TYR A 437 28.84 4.86 -7.51
N PHE A 438 28.16 5.97 -7.32
CA PHE A 438 28.17 7.11 -8.24
C PHE A 438 28.87 8.34 -7.65
N SER A 439 29.22 8.29 -6.36
CA SER A 439 30.04 9.28 -5.67
C SER A 439 30.87 8.62 -4.58
N LEU A 440 32.08 9.13 -4.33
CA LEU A 440 32.95 8.71 -3.23
C LEU A 440 32.33 8.98 -1.87
N CYS A 441 31.46 10.01 -1.79
CA CYS A 441 30.74 10.34 -0.56
C CYS A 441 29.77 9.21 -0.13
N ASP A 442 29.33 8.36 -1.05
CA ASP A 442 28.38 7.29 -0.77
C ASP A 442 29.01 6.06 -0.12
N GLY A 443 30.34 5.95 -0.04
CA GLY A 443 30.92 4.67 0.29
C GLY A 443 32.27 4.59 0.99
N ILE A 444 33.03 5.65 1.12
CA ILE A 444 34.44 5.57 1.62
C ILE A 444 34.62 6.16 3.03
N VAL A 445 33.65 6.87 3.57
CA VAL A 445 33.78 7.63 4.83
C VAL A 445 33.98 6.72 6.05
N ASP A 446 33.55 5.46 6.03
CA ASP A 446 33.55 4.60 7.21
C ASP A 446 34.78 3.66 7.36
N GLU A 447 35.72 3.61 6.39
CA GLU A 447 36.82 2.63 6.44
C GLU A 447 38.24 3.21 6.22
N VAL A 448 38.47 4.50 6.42
CA VAL A 448 39.85 4.99 6.51
C VAL A 448 40.35 4.70 7.93
N PRO A 449 41.31 3.76 8.13
CA PRO A 449 41.88 3.54 9.45
C PRO A 449 42.55 4.82 9.87
N THR A 450 41.97 5.53 10.81
CA THR A 450 42.69 6.59 11.53
C THR A 450 43.90 5.93 12.19
N LYS A 451 45.10 6.26 11.72
CA LYS A 451 46.32 5.89 12.44
C LYS A 451 46.14 6.39 13.86
N LYS A 452 45.98 5.44 14.79
CA LYS A 452 46.23 5.73 16.21
C LYS A 452 47.70 6.15 16.32
N ASN A 453 47.91 7.40 16.68
CA ASN A 453 49.18 7.87 17.18
C ASN A 453 49.50 7.17 18.51
#